data_cb24f2170b6d84109ef0a358a69b3ac9
#
_entry.id   cb24f2170b6d84109ef0a358a69b3ac9
#
_cell.length_a   1.000
_cell.length_b   1.000
_cell.length_c   1.000
_cell.angle_alpha   90.00
_cell.angle_beta   90.00
_cell.angle_gamma   90.00
#
_symmetry.space_group_name_H-M   'P 1'
#
loop_
_entity.id
_entity.type
_entity.pdbx_description
1 polymer ?
#
loop_
_entity_poly.entity_id
_entity_poly.type
_entity_poly.pdbx_seq_one_letter_code
_entity_poly.pdbx_strand_id
1 'polypeptide(L)'
;MCCRKLIPLIFITTLITFVTACSETMSNTSEVATIVPTTPATVAMELPTMIPVQPTPTATLEPTSTSIAQLISTPTEKPTATSTSTPLPSPSVTPYTTATPTAIPTATSISVTPPSVPPPFTGTVWIPGTSDILNTYDPTFFRSLKKITDAPREMFDRRTGTFDTLNPFLFEADFADGLKIEVQVNSEFETPDSAEAAALIYLYAVGQLPTELRQEVDTIWLHKGNEDFGGGNNNLLIHHERGLTYIDQKVLEEVFLHEASHTSLDPHHYGEEWKKARSADANNYISIYAKDNPDREDIAETFPMYYALRYKASRVSTDLLRTIQNTVPNRINYFDQFFSEMEPAPYARDTSK
;
A
#
# COMPACT_ATOMS: atom_id res chain seq x y z
N MET A 1 -58.11 1.39 41.28
CA MET A 1 -58.29 -0.06 41.11
C MET A 1 -57.07 -0.56 40.37
N CYS A 2 -56.32 -1.32 41.09
CA CYS A 2 -54.96 -1.81 40.73
C CYS A 2 -55.09 -3.16 40.01
N CYS A 3 -54.41 -3.37 38.93
CA CYS A 3 -54.20 -4.70 38.41
C CYS A 3 -52.75 -4.82 37.87
N ARG A 4 -51.84 -5.30 38.73
CA ARG A 4 -50.51 -5.76 38.39
C ARG A 4 -50.63 -7.15 37.71
N LYS A 5 -50.08 -7.26 36.50
CA LYS A 5 -49.82 -8.60 35.90
C LYS A 5 -48.37 -8.98 36.13
N LEU A 6 -48.17 -10.05 36.87
CA LEU A 6 -46.92 -10.78 37.02
C LEU A 6 -46.62 -11.55 35.71
N ILE A 7 -45.37 -11.52 35.28
CA ILE A 7 -44.81 -12.38 34.22
C ILE A 7 -43.91 -13.40 34.93
N PRO A 8 -44.06 -14.70 34.68
CA PRO A 8 -43.23 -15.71 35.31
C PRO A 8 -41.88 -15.82 34.57
N LEU A 9 -40.82 -15.91 35.38
CA LEU A 9 -39.44 -16.14 35.00
C LEU A 9 -39.28 -17.66 34.67
N ILE A 10 -38.99 -18.01 33.43
CA ILE A 10 -38.69 -19.39 33.05
C ILE A 10 -37.19 -19.57 33.13
N PHE A 11 -36.73 -20.42 34.09
CA PHE A 11 -35.36 -20.93 34.16
C PHE A 11 -35.21 -22.05 33.14
N ILE A 12 -34.31 -21.88 32.16
CA ILE A 12 -33.86 -22.96 31.29
C ILE A 12 -32.53 -23.48 31.85
N THR A 13 -32.60 -24.69 32.42
CA THR A 13 -31.45 -25.43 32.90
C THR A 13 -30.86 -26.20 31.70
N THR A 14 -29.67 -25.81 31.25
CA THR A 14 -28.95 -26.52 30.20
C THR A 14 -28.20 -27.71 30.82
N LEU A 15 -28.62 -28.92 30.46
CA LEU A 15 -27.98 -30.17 30.85
C LEU A 15 -26.76 -30.45 29.97
N ILE A 16 -25.57 -30.43 30.56
CA ILE A 16 -24.32 -30.80 29.90
C ILE A 16 -24.17 -32.33 30.03
N THR A 17 -24.29 -33.06 28.93
CA THR A 17 -24.01 -34.49 28.85
C THR A 17 -22.51 -34.67 28.52
N PHE A 18 -21.78 -35.22 29.48
CA PHE A 18 -20.43 -35.78 29.26
C PHE A 18 -20.52 -37.10 28.48
N VAL A 19 -19.91 -37.13 27.29
CA VAL A 19 -19.68 -38.38 26.57
C VAL A 19 -18.31 -38.91 26.97
N THR A 20 -18.28 -40.00 27.72
CA THR A 20 -17.08 -40.76 28.07
C THR A 20 -16.77 -41.71 26.91
N ALA A 21 -15.68 -41.46 26.18
CA ALA A 21 -15.19 -42.42 25.17
C ALA A 21 -14.28 -43.44 25.85
N CYS A 22 -14.67 -44.74 25.74
CA CYS A 22 -13.84 -45.88 26.12
C CYS A 22 -12.60 -45.96 25.21
N SER A 23 -11.44 -46.10 25.85
CA SER A 23 -10.17 -46.43 25.22
C SER A 23 -10.03 -47.97 25.20
N GLU A 24 -10.03 -48.55 24.02
CA GLU A 24 -9.60 -49.94 23.84
C GLU A 24 -8.07 -49.99 23.68
N THR A 25 -7.44 -50.73 24.58
CA THR A 25 -6.02 -51.05 24.59
C THR A 25 -5.77 -52.18 23.57
N MET A 26 -5.10 -51.86 22.47
CA MET A 26 -4.43 -52.84 21.61
C MET A 26 -2.95 -52.89 22.00
N SER A 27 -2.59 -54.03 22.61
CA SER A 27 -1.21 -54.43 22.90
C SER A 27 -0.53 -54.85 21.59
N ASN A 28 0.51 -54.13 21.18
CA ASN A 28 1.41 -54.63 20.14
C ASN A 28 2.84 -54.45 20.63
N THR A 29 3.48 -55.54 20.97
CA THR A 29 4.89 -55.67 21.30
C THR A 29 5.69 -55.47 20.01
N SER A 30 6.51 -54.43 19.97
CA SER A 30 7.60 -54.28 18.99
C SER A 30 8.86 -53.86 19.69
N GLU A 31 9.92 -54.56 19.33
CA GLU A 31 11.29 -54.49 19.85
C GLU A 31 11.85 -53.03 19.89
N VAL A 32 12.43 -52.71 21.04
CA VAL A 32 13.21 -51.49 21.24
C VAL A 32 14.58 -51.65 20.59
N ALA A 33 14.78 -51.07 19.43
CA ALA A 33 16.12 -50.83 18.90
C ALA A 33 16.70 -49.58 19.57
N THR A 34 17.70 -49.81 20.42
CA THR A 34 18.48 -48.74 21.08
C THR A 34 19.29 -47.98 20.04
N ILE A 35 18.85 -46.79 19.66
CA ILE A 35 19.63 -45.87 18.83
C ILE A 35 20.50 -45.03 19.76
N VAL A 36 21.82 -45.28 19.72
CA VAL A 36 22.84 -44.46 20.38
C VAL A 36 22.88 -43.11 19.63
N PRO A 37 22.76 -41.98 20.31
CA PRO A 37 22.89 -40.68 19.63
C PRO A 37 24.35 -40.43 19.27
N THR A 38 24.65 -40.45 17.99
CA THR A 38 25.94 -39.98 17.45
C THR A 38 25.93 -38.46 17.46
N THR A 39 26.80 -37.87 18.26
CA THR A 39 27.06 -36.41 18.31
C THR A 39 27.57 -35.96 16.94
N PRO A 40 27.00 -34.91 16.30
CA PRO A 40 27.59 -34.38 15.09
C PRO A 40 28.92 -33.69 15.43
N ALA A 41 29.95 -34.05 14.70
CA ALA A 41 31.26 -33.40 14.77
C ALA A 41 31.11 -31.92 14.40
N THR A 42 31.49 -31.02 15.30
CA THR A 42 31.63 -29.60 15.05
C THR A 42 32.79 -29.39 14.07
N VAL A 43 32.47 -29.11 12.82
CA VAL A 43 33.44 -28.61 11.87
C VAL A 43 33.69 -27.16 12.19
N ALA A 44 34.83 -26.85 12.80
CA ALA A 44 35.29 -25.48 12.98
C ALA A 44 35.64 -24.92 11.59
N MET A 45 34.82 -24.02 11.07
CA MET A 45 35.19 -23.17 9.95
C MET A 45 36.22 -22.15 10.43
N GLU A 46 37.45 -22.29 10.02
CA GLU A 46 38.45 -21.25 10.21
C GLU A 46 38.05 -20.00 9.41
N LEU A 47 37.88 -18.89 10.11
CA LEU A 47 37.71 -17.57 9.52
C LEU A 47 39.02 -17.19 8.78
N PRO A 48 38.97 -16.71 7.54
CA PRO A 48 40.16 -16.20 6.88
C PRO A 48 40.65 -14.94 7.62
N THR A 49 41.91 -14.99 8.02
CA THR A 49 42.64 -13.89 8.67
C THR A 49 42.69 -12.71 7.71
N MET A 50 42.02 -11.62 8.03
CA MET A 50 42.10 -10.35 7.32
C MET A 50 43.52 -9.80 7.41
N ILE A 51 44.22 -9.68 6.30
CA ILE A 51 45.48 -8.95 6.19
C ILE A 51 45.17 -7.47 6.29
N PRO A 52 45.80 -6.68 7.20
CA PRO A 52 45.57 -5.26 7.28
C PRO A 52 46.08 -4.57 6.01
N VAL A 53 45.20 -3.95 5.25
CA VAL A 53 45.56 -3.07 4.13
C VAL A 53 46.06 -1.76 4.71
N GLN A 54 47.32 -1.45 4.44
CA GLN A 54 47.97 -0.19 4.83
C GLN A 54 47.33 0.97 4.02
N PRO A 55 46.92 2.09 4.64
CA PRO A 55 46.37 3.19 3.89
C PRO A 55 47.37 3.88 3.01
N THR A 56 47.06 3.98 1.72
CA THR A 56 47.81 4.77 0.74
C THR A 56 47.69 6.25 1.09
N PRO A 57 48.74 7.06 1.10
CA PRO A 57 48.67 8.46 1.39
C PRO A 57 47.88 9.21 0.31
N THR A 58 46.79 9.86 0.70
CA THR A 58 46.00 10.76 -0.12
C THR A 58 46.79 12.04 -0.37
N ALA A 59 47.09 12.33 -1.63
CA ALA A 59 47.68 13.60 -2.02
C ALA A 59 46.69 14.73 -1.81
N THR A 60 47.01 15.67 -0.92
CA THR A 60 46.27 16.90 -0.71
C THR A 60 46.51 17.82 -1.89
N LEU A 61 45.48 18.05 -2.70
CA LEU A 61 45.49 19.11 -3.71
C LEU A 61 45.12 20.44 -3.04
N GLU A 62 46.01 21.38 -3.02
CA GLU A 62 45.73 22.78 -2.63
C GLU A 62 44.76 23.44 -3.62
N PRO A 63 43.79 24.24 -3.14
CA PRO A 63 42.91 25.00 -4.03
C PRO A 63 43.64 26.19 -4.64
N THR A 64 43.85 26.16 -5.95
CA THR A 64 44.30 27.30 -6.71
C THR A 64 43.15 28.31 -6.84
N SER A 65 43.24 29.44 -6.17
CA SER A 65 42.30 30.55 -6.29
C SER A 65 42.53 31.28 -7.60
N THR A 66 41.70 31.08 -8.61
CA THR A 66 41.67 31.88 -9.82
C THR A 66 40.61 32.98 -9.65
N SER A 67 41.05 34.21 -9.45
CA SER A 67 40.23 35.40 -9.47
C SER A 67 39.77 35.68 -10.90
N ILE A 68 38.47 35.55 -11.15
CA ILE A 68 37.85 36.00 -12.43
C ILE A 68 37.29 37.41 -12.20
N ALA A 69 37.93 38.39 -12.86
CA ALA A 69 37.44 39.74 -12.91
C ALA A 69 36.09 39.82 -13.65
N GLN A 70 35.11 40.42 -13.02
CA GLN A 70 33.82 40.74 -13.63
C GLN A 70 33.98 41.79 -14.74
N LEU A 71 33.70 41.41 -15.97
CA LEU A 71 33.38 42.35 -17.05
C LEU A 71 31.87 42.64 -17.02
N ILE A 72 31.52 43.81 -16.54
CA ILE A 72 30.16 44.36 -16.61
C ILE A 72 29.95 44.83 -18.05
N SER A 73 29.13 44.11 -18.82
CA SER A 73 28.62 44.55 -20.10
C SER A 73 27.23 45.17 -19.91
N THR A 74 27.16 46.47 -20.17
CA THR A 74 25.93 47.27 -20.18
C THR A 74 25.01 46.79 -21.32
N PRO A 75 23.72 46.57 -21.10
CA PRO A 75 22.81 46.24 -22.20
C PRO A 75 22.48 47.48 -23.00
N THR A 76 22.80 47.45 -24.30
CA THR A 76 22.36 48.45 -25.29
C THR A 76 20.88 48.20 -25.59
N GLU A 77 20.06 49.22 -25.35
CA GLU A 77 18.65 49.21 -25.71
C GLU A 77 18.47 49.11 -27.23
N LYS A 78 17.71 48.12 -27.66
CA LYS A 78 17.27 47.93 -29.05
C LYS A 78 16.02 48.77 -29.30
N PRO A 79 15.92 49.55 -30.38
CA PRO A 79 14.76 50.39 -30.65
C PRO A 79 13.52 49.54 -30.92
N THR A 80 12.43 49.86 -30.23
CA THR A 80 11.09 49.27 -30.39
C THR A 80 10.51 49.70 -31.75
N ALA A 81 10.28 48.76 -32.64
CA ALA A 81 9.51 48.99 -33.86
C ALA A 81 8.02 49.01 -33.51
N THR A 82 7.41 50.18 -33.68
CA THR A 82 5.96 50.39 -33.59
C THR A 82 5.30 49.77 -34.83
N SER A 83 4.66 48.61 -34.71
CA SER A 83 3.85 48.03 -35.75
C SER A 83 2.44 48.61 -35.71
N THR A 84 2.13 49.43 -36.73
CA THR A 84 0.77 49.92 -37.01
C THR A 84 -0.06 48.76 -37.54
N SER A 85 -1.01 48.25 -36.75
CA SER A 85 -1.97 47.23 -37.16
C SER A 85 -3.08 47.83 -38.01
N THR A 86 -3.12 47.48 -39.29
CA THR A 86 -4.27 47.74 -40.19
C THR A 86 -5.42 46.83 -39.77
N PRO A 87 -6.65 47.34 -39.57
CA PRO A 87 -7.77 46.52 -39.18
C PRO A 87 -8.16 45.59 -40.35
N LEU A 88 -8.16 44.28 -40.05
CA LEU A 88 -8.68 43.23 -40.94
C LEU A 88 -10.21 43.32 -41.03
N PRO A 89 -10.86 43.22 -42.21
CA PRO A 89 -12.29 43.28 -42.31
C PRO A 89 -12.94 42.12 -41.59
N SER A 90 -13.97 42.42 -40.77
CA SER A 90 -14.77 41.48 -40.03
C SER A 90 -15.46 40.48 -40.95
N PRO A 91 -15.36 39.17 -40.77
CA PRO A 91 -16.11 38.20 -41.55
C PRO A 91 -17.62 38.34 -41.28
N SER A 92 -18.39 38.48 -42.35
CA SER A 92 -19.85 38.45 -42.29
C SER A 92 -20.31 37.06 -41.82
N VAL A 93 -20.92 36.99 -40.64
CA VAL A 93 -21.49 35.75 -40.12
C VAL A 93 -22.82 35.45 -40.80
N THR A 94 -22.83 34.45 -41.67
CA THR A 94 -24.06 33.84 -42.16
C THR A 94 -24.71 33.06 -40.98
N PRO A 95 -25.99 33.24 -40.69
CA PRO A 95 -26.62 32.51 -39.58
C PRO A 95 -26.66 31.02 -39.88
N TYR A 96 -25.89 30.23 -39.13
CA TYR A 96 -26.04 28.78 -39.10
C TYR A 96 -27.35 28.45 -38.39
N THR A 97 -28.20 27.71 -39.05
CA THR A 97 -29.36 27.08 -38.41
C THR A 97 -28.84 26.05 -37.41
N THR A 98 -29.01 26.35 -36.14
CA THR A 98 -28.68 25.42 -35.05
C THR A 98 -29.56 24.19 -35.18
N ALA A 99 -28.97 23.06 -35.60
CA ALA A 99 -29.61 21.78 -35.50
C ALA A 99 -29.89 21.47 -34.04
N THR A 100 -31.15 21.25 -33.68
CA THR A 100 -31.54 20.79 -32.35
C THR A 100 -30.82 19.46 -32.07
N PRO A 101 -30.06 19.36 -30.97
CA PRO A 101 -29.39 18.11 -30.64
C PRO A 101 -30.44 17.03 -30.42
N THR A 102 -30.45 16.02 -31.29
CA THR A 102 -31.23 14.80 -31.06
C THR A 102 -30.71 14.17 -29.79
N ALA A 103 -31.57 14.02 -28.79
CA ALA A 103 -31.20 13.37 -27.51
C ALA A 103 -30.59 12.01 -27.83
N ILE A 104 -29.32 11.84 -27.49
CA ILE A 104 -28.65 10.52 -27.47
C ILE A 104 -29.43 9.69 -26.47
N PRO A 105 -29.97 8.52 -26.82
CA PRO A 105 -30.62 7.67 -25.85
C PRO A 105 -29.58 7.36 -24.72
N THR A 106 -29.90 7.79 -23.52
CA THR A 106 -29.13 7.39 -22.32
C THR A 106 -29.12 5.87 -22.30
N ALA A 107 -27.95 5.28 -22.46
CA ALA A 107 -27.78 3.84 -22.33
C ALA A 107 -28.28 3.47 -20.93
N THR A 108 -29.43 2.82 -20.85
CA THR A 108 -29.93 2.22 -19.64
C THR A 108 -28.93 1.12 -19.27
N SER A 109 -28.10 1.35 -18.28
CA SER A 109 -27.23 0.31 -17.75
C SER A 109 -28.13 -0.79 -17.19
N ILE A 110 -28.23 -1.90 -17.92
CA ILE A 110 -28.87 -3.10 -17.42
C ILE A 110 -27.94 -3.61 -16.33
N SER A 111 -28.32 -3.40 -15.08
CA SER A 111 -27.62 -4.00 -13.91
C SER A 111 -27.86 -5.51 -13.99
N VAL A 112 -26.92 -6.22 -14.58
CA VAL A 112 -26.93 -7.69 -14.59
C VAL A 112 -26.31 -8.11 -13.25
N THR A 113 -27.15 -8.59 -12.34
CA THR A 113 -26.65 -9.20 -11.09
C THR A 113 -25.87 -10.46 -11.47
N PRO A 114 -24.58 -10.54 -11.16
CA PRO A 114 -23.79 -11.73 -11.48
C PRO A 114 -24.26 -12.93 -10.63
N PRO A 115 -24.02 -14.17 -11.09
CA PRO A 115 -24.32 -15.34 -10.28
C PRO A 115 -23.46 -15.34 -9.00
N SER A 116 -23.98 -15.94 -7.93
CA SER A 116 -23.18 -16.16 -6.71
C SER A 116 -22.05 -17.13 -6.99
N VAL A 117 -20.82 -16.72 -6.72
CA VAL A 117 -19.60 -17.52 -6.92
C VAL A 117 -18.73 -17.51 -5.65
N PRO A 118 -17.95 -18.55 -5.41
CA PRO A 118 -16.99 -18.53 -4.33
C PRO A 118 -15.90 -17.48 -4.61
N PRO A 119 -15.31 -16.85 -3.57
CA PRO A 119 -14.19 -15.96 -3.73
C PRO A 119 -13.03 -16.62 -4.49
N PRO A 120 -12.46 -15.98 -5.52
CA PRO A 120 -11.34 -16.55 -6.28
C PRO A 120 -10.04 -16.67 -5.47
N PHE A 121 -9.82 -15.77 -4.49
CA PHE A 121 -8.68 -15.85 -3.59
C PHE A 121 -9.09 -16.47 -2.26
N THR A 122 -8.35 -17.52 -1.83
CA THR A 122 -8.64 -18.29 -0.61
C THR A 122 -8.10 -17.66 0.68
N GLY A 123 -7.36 -16.56 0.58
CA GLY A 123 -6.85 -15.74 1.68
C GLY A 123 -7.07 -14.28 1.35
N THR A 124 -5.98 -13.52 1.27
CA THR A 124 -5.91 -12.15 0.76
C THR A 124 -5.63 -12.16 -0.75
N VAL A 125 -5.65 -10.98 -1.39
CA VAL A 125 -5.36 -10.84 -2.82
C VAL A 125 -3.85 -10.81 -3.15
N TRP A 126 -2.99 -10.55 -2.17
CA TRP A 126 -1.53 -10.64 -2.35
C TRP A 126 -1.02 -12.03 -2.00
N ILE A 127 -0.93 -12.88 -3.00
CA ILE A 127 -0.41 -14.24 -2.85
C ILE A 127 0.95 -14.34 -3.55
N PRO A 128 2.00 -14.83 -2.88
CA PRO A 128 3.32 -14.98 -3.49
C PRO A 128 3.27 -15.69 -4.84
N GLY A 129 3.81 -15.03 -5.88
CA GLY A 129 3.93 -15.59 -7.22
C GLY A 129 2.65 -15.58 -8.07
N THR A 130 1.56 -14.94 -7.64
CA THR A 130 0.29 -14.90 -8.39
C THR A 130 0.03 -13.59 -9.11
N SER A 131 0.50 -12.48 -8.56
CA SER A 131 0.34 -11.16 -9.17
C SER A 131 1.57 -10.31 -8.91
N ASP A 132 2.08 -9.67 -9.95
CA ASP A 132 3.14 -8.67 -9.92
C ASP A 132 2.50 -7.35 -10.42
N ILE A 133 1.53 -6.84 -9.64
CA ILE A 133 0.76 -5.63 -10.00
C ILE A 133 1.69 -4.44 -10.00
N LEU A 134 2.45 -4.29 -8.93
CA LEU A 134 3.57 -3.37 -8.78
C LEU A 134 4.83 -4.20 -8.46
N ASN A 135 6.00 -3.65 -8.76
CA ASN A 135 7.27 -4.26 -8.40
C ASN A 135 8.36 -3.21 -8.19
N THR A 136 9.49 -3.62 -7.65
CA THR A 136 10.60 -2.74 -7.30
C THR A 136 11.19 -1.93 -8.46
N TYR A 137 10.82 -2.21 -9.71
CA TYR A 137 11.28 -1.48 -10.92
C TYR A 137 10.26 -0.46 -11.41
N ASP A 138 9.06 -0.43 -10.83
CA ASP A 138 8.07 0.57 -11.20
C ASP A 138 8.53 1.99 -10.84
N PRO A 139 8.10 2.99 -11.60
CA PRO A 139 8.31 4.38 -11.26
C PRO A 139 7.79 4.72 -9.86
N THR A 140 8.43 5.68 -9.21
CA THR A 140 8.08 6.13 -7.86
C THR A 140 7.92 7.64 -7.82
N PHE A 141 7.00 8.14 -6.98
CA PHE A 141 6.93 9.55 -6.60
C PHE A 141 7.95 9.94 -5.53
N PHE A 142 8.55 8.98 -4.82
CA PHE A 142 9.52 9.27 -3.76
C PHE A 142 10.75 9.99 -4.31
N ARG A 143 11.14 11.10 -3.68
CA ARG A 143 12.30 11.94 -4.06
C ARG A 143 13.42 11.89 -3.06
N SER A 144 13.11 12.15 -1.79
CA SER A 144 14.14 12.27 -0.76
C SER A 144 13.58 12.01 0.63
N LEU A 145 14.46 11.61 1.52
CA LEU A 145 14.22 11.50 2.95
C LEU A 145 15.16 12.46 3.68
N LYS A 146 14.62 13.29 4.54
CA LYS A 146 15.37 14.30 5.29
C LYS A 146 15.16 14.10 6.78
N LYS A 147 16.28 13.95 7.53
CA LYS A 147 16.22 13.95 8.99
C LYS A 147 15.69 15.29 9.50
N ILE A 148 14.69 15.24 10.39
CA ILE A 148 14.16 16.39 11.10
C ILE A 148 14.47 16.28 12.60
N THR A 149 14.12 17.32 13.37
CA THR A 149 14.38 17.33 14.81
C THR A 149 13.53 16.28 15.50
N ASP A 150 14.17 15.40 16.28
CA ASP A 150 13.47 14.38 17.05
C ASP A 150 12.61 15.00 18.15
N ALA A 151 11.43 14.44 18.33
CA ALA A 151 10.48 14.81 19.35
C ALA A 151 9.62 13.59 19.73
N PRO A 152 9.04 13.55 20.93
CA PRO A 152 8.13 12.48 21.30
C PRO A 152 6.96 12.35 20.31
N ARG A 153 6.59 11.10 19.99
CA ARG A 153 5.41 10.75 19.19
C ARG A 153 4.63 9.64 19.85
N GLU A 154 3.33 9.68 19.70
CA GLU A 154 2.46 8.55 20.02
C GLU A 154 2.45 7.61 18.81
N MET A 155 2.86 6.36 19.01
CA MET A 155 2.94 5.34 17.97
C MET A 155 2.24 4.07 18.45
N PHE A 156 1.42 3.46 17.60
CA PHE A 156 0.85 2.15 17.87
C PHE A 156 1.85 1.05 17.53
N ASP A 157 2.02 0.11 18.44
CA ASP A 157 2.85 -1.08 18.22
C ASP A 157 1.98 -2.33 18.28
N ARG A 158 1.87 -3.05 17.17
CA ARG A 158 1.05 -4.26 17.08
C ARG A 158 1.57 -5.39 17.98
N ARG A 159 2.87 -5.38 18.31
CA ARG A 159 3.49 -6.37 19.22
C ARG A 159 2.94 -6.29 20.64
N THR A 160 2.62 -5.08 21.08
CA THR A 160 2.04 -4.82 22.41
C THR A 160 0.53 -4.61 22.36
N GLY A 161 -0.01 -4.23 21.20
CA GLY A 161 -1.41 -3.86 21.03
C GLY A 161 -1.76 -2.52 21.67
N THR A 162 -0.78 -1.64 21.92
CA THR A 162 -0.95 -0.37 22.62
C THR A 162 -0.39 0.81 21.84
N PHE A 163 -0.89 2.01 22.16
CA PHE A 163 -0.26 3.27 21.77
C PHE A 163 0.71 3.66 22.89
N ASP A 164 1.95 3.93 22.51
CA ASP A 164 3.00 4.32 23.43
C ASP A 164 3.64 5.64 22.98
N THR A 165 3.95 6.53 23.96
CA THR A 165 4.75 7.73 23.68
C THR A 165 6.21 7.34 23.60
N LEU A 166 6.77 7.36 22.38
CA LEU A 166 8.15 7.01 22.08
C LEU A 166 8.97 8.25 21.70
N ASN A 167 10.30 8.08 21.63
CA ASN A 167 11.23 9.07 21.08
C ASN A 167 11.84 8.51 19.78
N PRO A 168 11.08 8.49 18.68
CA PRO A 168 11.54 7.93 17.41
C PRO A 168 12.57 8.83 16.75
N PHE A 169 13.32 8.27 15.81
CA PHE A 169 14.04 9.06 14.79
C PHE A 169 13.02 9.58 13.79
N LEU A 170 12.97 10.90 13.60
CA LEU A 170 11.99 11.56 12.74
C LEU A 170 12.62 11.99 11.42
N PHE A 171 11.90 11.70 10.34
CA PHE A 171 12.27 12.14 9.00
C PHE A 171 11.05 12.73 8.29
N GLU A 172 11.31 13.56 7.29
CA GLU A 172 10.32 14.03 6.30
C GLU A 172 10.63 13.38 4.96
N ALA A 173 9.69 12.63 4.41
CA ALA A 173 9.74 12.08 3.07
C ALA A 173 9.04 13.03 2.10
N ASP A 174 9.75 13.45 1.04
CA ASP A 174 9.23 14.30 -0.04
C ASP A 174 8.86 13.45 -1.26
N PHE A 175 7.72 13.78 -1.87
CA PHE A 175 7.23 13.12 -3.08
C PHE A 175 7.08 14.10 -4.24
N ALA A 176 7.10 13.59 -5.48
CA ALA A 176 7.11 14.38 -6.70
C ALA A 176 5.82 15.18 -6.95
N ASP A 177 4.71 14.70 -6.44
CA ASP A 177 3.40 15.36 -6.48
C ASP A 177 3.20 16.41 -5.37
N GLY A 178 4.23 16.68 -4.58
CA GLY A 178 4.22 17.69 -3.51
C GLY A 178 3.76 17.17 -2.16
N LEU A 179 3.36 15.91 -2.05
CA LEU A 179 3.04 15.29 -0.77
C LEU A 179 4.29 15.18 0.11
N LYS A 180 4.08 15.30 1.41
CA LYS A 180 5.10 15.11 2.45
C LYS A 180 4.53 14.18 3.51
N ILE A 181 5.31 13.20 3.93
CA ILE A 181 4.93 12.23 4.95
C ILE A 181 5.98 12.26 6.05
N GLU A 182 5.56 12.37 7.32
CA GLU A 182 6.46 12.21 8.45
C GLU A 182 6.74 10.73 8.68
N VAL A 183 8.02 10.35 8.68
CA VAL A 183 8.45 8.98 8.93
C VAL A 183 9.01 8.89 10.34
N GLN A 184 8.36 8.09 11.17
CA GLN A 184 8.66 7.90 12.59
C GLN A 184 9.26 6.50 12.76
N VAL A 185 10.58 6.43 12.92
CA VAL A 185 11.29 5.16 13.09
C VAL A 185 11.58 4.96 14.56
N ASN A 186 11.06 3.87 15.13
CA ASN A 186 11.25 3.54 16.53
C ASN A 186 12.74 3.55 16.92
N SER A 187 13.06 4.10 18.09
CA SER A 187 14.45 4.20 18.61
C SER A 187 15.16 2.84 18.77
N GLU A 188 14.43 1.73 18.68
CA GLU A 188 15.00 0.37 18.67
C GLU A 188 15.92 0.10 17.46
N PHE A 189 15.94 0.96 16.43
CA PHE A 189 16.91 0.94 15.33
C PHE A 189 18.27 1.53 15.72
N GLU A 190 18.43 2.01 16.96
CA GLU A 190 19.66 2.37 17.65
C GLU A 190 20.33 3.67 17.16
N THR A 191 20.47 3.88 15.85
CA THR A 191 21.11 5.07 15.29
C THR A 191 20.25 5.73 14.20
N PRO A 192 20.39 7.05 13.97
CA PRO A 192 19.71 7.72 12.87
C PRO A 192 20.02 7.11 11.51
N ASP A 193 21.27 6.70 11.28
CA ASP A 193 21.69 6.11 9.99
C ASP A 193 21.02 4.75 9.77
N SER A 194 20.92 3.90 10.79
CA SER A 194 20.20 2.62 10.71
C SER A 194 18.71 2.82 10.51
N ALA A 195 18.14 3.84 11.16
CA ALA A 195 16.73 4.20 11.00
C ALA A 195 16.44 4.72 9.58
N GLU A 196 17.30 5.59 9.03
CA GLU A 196 17.19 6.09 7.68
C GLU A 196 17.28 4.97 6.65
N ALA A 197 18.28 4.09 6.80
CA ALA A 197 18.46 2.94 5.91
C ALA A 197 17.24 2.01 5.92
N ALA A 198 16.66 1.74 7.08
CA ALA A 198 15.44 0.93 7.20
C ALA A 198 14.23 1.61 6.56
N ALA A 199 14.04 2.91 6.77
CA ALA A 199 12.95 3.67 6.17
C ALA A 199 13.02 3.68 4.63
N LEU A 200 14.21 3.88 4.06
CA LEU A 200 14.42 3.92 2.61
C LEU A 200 14.00 2.63 1.90
N ILE A 201 14.07 1.47 2.58
CA ILE A 201 13.61 0.20 2.03
C ILE A 201 12.14 0.28 1.59
N TYR A 202 11.29 0.94 2.38
CA TYR A 202 9.84 0.99 2.18
C TYR A 202 9.38 2.19 1.37
N LEU A 203 10.08 3.33 1.47
CA LEU A 203 9.62 4.59 0.86
C LEU A 203 9.57 4.55 -0.66
N TYR A 204 10.41 3.74 -1.30
CA TYR A 204 10.31 3.52 -2.75
C TYR A 204 8.98 2.85 -3.11
N ALA A 205 8.58 1.80 -2.39
CA ALA A 205 7.33 1.09 -2.62
C ALA A 205 6.11 1.98 -2.27
N VAL A 206 6.15 2.73 -1.16
CA VAL A 206 5.12 3.72 -0.84
C VAL A 206 5.01 4.77 -1.95
N GLY A 207 6.14 5.22 -2.52
CA GLY A 207 6.15 6.17 -3.63
C GLY A 207 5.62 5.61 -4.95
N GLN A 208 5.47 4.30 -5.10
CA GLN A 208 4.86 3.66 -6.28
C GLN A 208 3.34 3.66 -6.24
N LEU A 209 2.76 3.88 -5.06
CA LEU A 209 1.32 4.02 -4.90
C LEU A 209 0.82 5.26 -5.65
N PRO A 210 -0.40 5.23 -6.23
CA PRO A 210 -1.01 6.43 -6.77
C PRO A 210 -1.21 7.50 -5.69
N THR A 211 -1.27 8.76 -6.11
CA THR A 211 -1.42 9.92 -5.20
C THR A 211 -2.65 9.77 -4.32
N GLU A 212 -3.74 9.24 -4.85
CA GLU A 212 -5.02 9.02 -4.18
C GLU A 212 -4.90 8.09 -2.96
N LEU A 213 -3.94 7.17 -2.96
CA LEU A 213 -3.65 6.30 -1.82
C LEU A 213 -2.65 6.90 -0.82
N ARG A 214 -1.93 7.95 -1.19
CA ARG A 214 -0.92 8.59 -0.33
C ARG A 214 -1.38 9.89 0.29
N GLN A 215 -2.41 10.53 -0.28
CA GLN A 215 -2.85 11.88 0.13
C GLN A 215 -3.36 11.95 1.57
N GLU A 216 -3.86 10.85 2.12
CA GLU A 216 -4.34 10.77 3.50
C GLU A 216 -3.30 10.11 4.44
N VAL A 217 -2.10 9.81 3.94
CA VAL A 217 -1.02 9.26 4.77
C VAL A 217 -0.21 10.41 5.33
N ASP A 218 -0.49 10.80 6.57
CA ASP A 218 0.27 11.84 7.27
C ASP A 218 1.57 11.28 7.87
N THR A 219 1.54 10.02 8.31
CA THR A 219 2.65 9.40 9.02
C THR A 219 2.91 7.96 8.57
N ILE A 220 4.19 7.54 8.69
CA ILE A 220 4.60 6.14 8.58
C ILE A 220 5.27 5.77 9.90
N TRP A 221 4.78 4.72 10.56
CA TRP A 221 5.40 4.14 11.74
C TRP A 221 6.21 2.92 11.36
N LEU A 222 7.49 2.92 11.73
CA LEU A 222 8.39 1.80 11.48
C LEU A 222 8.93 1.24 12.79
N HIS A 223 8.54 0.00 13.10
CA HIS A 223 9.02 -0.79 14.23
C HIS A 223 9.85 -1.99 13.74
N LYS A 224 10.69 -2.52 14.61
CA LYS A 224 11.18 -3.89 14.46
C LYS A 224 10.04 -4.89 14.70
N GLY A 225 10.23 -6.15 14.38
CA GLY A 225 9.24 -7.21 14.63
C GLY A 225 8.62 -7.78 13.36
N ASN A 226 7.92 -8.89 13.57
CA ASN A 226 7.34 -9.70 12.48
C ASN A 226 5.81 -9.68 12.47
N GLU A 227 5.20 -8.61 13.00
CA GLU A 227 3.76 -8.41 12.93
C GLU A 227 3.34 -7.90 11.56
N ASP A 228 2.10 -8.19 11.15
CA ASP A 228 1.57 -7.71 9.89
C ASP A 228 1.52 -6.17 9.84
N PHE A 229 1.56 -5.63 8.63
CA PHE A 229 1.41 -4.19 8.41
C PHE A 229 0.01 -3.72 8.79
N GLY A 230 -0.20 -2.43 8.77
CA GLY A 230 -1.50 -1.82 9.05
C GLY A 230 -1.68 -0.49 8.33
N GLY A 231 -2.93 -0.21 7.97
CA GLY A 231 -3.39 1.07 7.45
C GLY A 231 -4.55 1.63 8.27
N GLY A 232 -4.81 2.92 8.10
CA GLY A 232 -5.88 3.65 8.78
C GLY A 232 -5.36 4.79 9.66
N ASN A 233 -6.27 5.63 10.14
CA ASN A 233 -5.93 6.79 10.99
C ASN A 233 -4.80 7.66 10.43
N ASN A 234 -4.82 7.92 9.12
CA ASN A 234 -3.80 8.70 8.39
C ASN A 234 -2.37 8.13 8.53
N ASN A 235 -2.25 6.81 8.68
CA ASN A 235 -0.98 6.16 8.98
C ASN A 235 -0.77 4.88 8.17
N LEU A 236 0.51 4.56 7.93
CA LEU A 236 0.95 3.22 7.53
C LEU A 236 1.86 2.67 8.63
N LEU A 237 1.49 1.52 9.19
CA LEU A 237 2.25 0.79 10.21
C LEU A 237 3.09 -0.30 9.55
N ILE A 238 4.38 -0.30 9.81
CA ILE A 238 5.36 -1.23 9.25
C ILE A 238 6.11 -1.94 10.38
N HIS A 239 6.20 -3.27 10.30
CA HIS A 239 7.12 -4.08 11.10
C HIS A 239 8.23 -4.63 10.21
N HIS A 240 9.48 -4.31 10.53
CA HIS A 240 10.62 -4.46 9.62
C HIS A 240 10.86 -5.90 9.17
N GLU A 241 10.86 -6.87 10.07
CA GLU A 241 11.11 -8.28 9.75
C GLU A 241 9.97 -8.87 8.90
N ARG A 242 8.74 -8.43 9.12
CA ARG A 242 7.61 -8.76 8.23
C ARG A 242 7.78 -8.14 6.86
N GLY A 243 8.22 -6.89 6.81
CA GLY A 243 8.51 -6.20 5.54
C GLY A 243 9.57 -6.89 4.71
N LEU A 244 10.65 -7.36 5.34
CA LEU A 244 11.67 -8.17 4.65
C LEU A 244 11.07 -9.48 4.11
N THR A 245 10.17 -10.10 4.84
CA THR A 245 9.42 -11.29 4.37
C THR A 245 8.56 -10.96 3.15
N TYR A 246 7.84 -9.84 3.14
CA TYR A 246 7.03 -9.40 2.00
C TYR A 246 7.88 -9.08 0.76
N ILE A 247 9.09 -8.53 0.95
CA ILE A 247 10.06 -8.33 -0.14
C ILE A 247 10.52 -9.66 -0.74
N ASP A 248 10.89 -10.64 0.10
CA ASP A 248 11.31 -11.97 -0.34
C ASP A 248 10.18 -12.69 -1.10
N GLN A 249 8.96 -12.54 -0.65
CA GLN A 249 7.75 -13.07 -1.28
C GLN A 249 7.30 -12.28 -2.52
N LYS A 250 7.87 -11.10 -2.79
CA LYS A 250 7.51 -10.18 -3.88
C LYS A 250 6.04 -9.74 -3.82
N VAL A 251 5.59 -9.35 -2.65
CA VAL A 251 4.21 -8.87 -2.40
C VAL A 251 4.19 -7.55 -1.63
N LEU A 252 5.34 -6.94 -1.35
CA LEU A 252 5.42 -5.72 -0.54
C LEU A 252 4.56 -4.59 -1.10
N GLU A 253 4.61 -4.39 -2.41
CA GLU A 253 3.92 -3.33 -3.11
C GLU A 253 2.39 -3.53 -3.08
N GLU A 254 1.93 -4.78 -3.22
CA GLU A 254 0.51 -5.14 -3.11
C GLU A 254 0.00 -4.99 -1.68
N VAL A 255 0.82 -5.34 -0.68
CA VAL A 255 0.49 -5.08 0.73
C VAL A 255 0.31 -3.59 0.96
N PHE A 256 1.18 -2.73 0.42
CA PHE A 256 0.98 -1.29 0.53
C PHE A 256 -0.24 -0.78 -0.23
N LEU A 257 -0.59 -1.35 -1.39
CA LEU A 257 -1.86 -1.02 -2.06
C LEU A 257 -3.06 -1.31 -1.14
N HIS A 258 -3.03 -2.41 -0.40
CA HIS A 258 -4.06 -2.79 0.55
C HIS A 258 -4.09 -1.86 1.77
N GLU A 259 -2.97 -1.69 2.47
CA GLU A 259 -2.91 -0.90 3.71
C GLU A 259 -3.20 0.59 3.47
N ALA A 260 -2.72 1.13 2.35
CA ALA A 260 -3.02 2.49 1.96
C ALA A 260 -4.50 2.67 1.56
N SER A 261 -5.18 1.61 1.09
CA SER A 261 -6.63 1.64 0.87
C SER A 261 -7.39 1.79 2.18
N HIS A 262 -6.97 1.13 3.27
CA HIS A 262 -7.53 1.39 4.60
C HIS A 262 -7.35 2.84 5.04
N THR A 263 -6.19 3.42 4.73
CA THR A 263 -5.88 4.79 5.14
C THR A 263 -6.66 5.82 4.34
N SER A 264 -6.68 5.69 3.01
CA SER A 264 -7.14 6.74 2.12
C SER A 264 -8.52 6.48 1.49
N LEU A 265 -9.03 5.24 1.50
CA LEU A 265 -10.31 4.94 0.86
C LEU A 265 -11.42 4.63 1.87
N ASP A 266 -11.15 3.84 2.90
CA ASP A 266 -12.19 3.44 3.87
C ASP A 266 -12.94 4.64 4.46
N PRO A 267 -12.26 5.73 4.91
CA PRO A 267 -12.95 6.88 5.50
C PRO A 267 -13.98 7.54 4.57
N HIS A 268 -13.75 7.45 3.26
CA HIS A 268 -14.54 8.15 2.24
C HIS A 268 -15.50 7.26 1.46
N HIS A 269 -15.22 5.96 1.38
CA HIS A 269 -15.93 5.04 0.48
C HIS A 269 -16.73 3.96 1.19
N TYR A 270 -16.58 3.78 2.52
CA TYR A 270 -17.30 2.74 3.28
C TYR A 270 -18.77 3.10 3.57
N GLY A 271 -19.46 3.73 2.60
CA GLY A 271 -20.81 4.23 2.72
C GLY A 271 -21.88 3.34 2.05
N GLU A 272 -23.10 3.89 1.96
CA GLU A 272 -24.26 3.20 1.37
C GLU A 272 -24.06 2.87 -0.12
N GLU A 273 -23.33 3.72 -0.86
CA GLU A 273 -23.09 3.48 -2.30
C GLU A 273 -22.17 2.28 -2.52
N TRP A 274 -21.15 2.09 -1.67
CA TRP A 274 -20.33 0.87 -1.68
C TRP A 274 -21.16 -0.38 -1.35
N LYS A 275 -22.02 -0.31 -0.33
CA LYS A 275 -22.91 -1.40 0.05
C LYS A 275 -23.89 -1.77 -1.06
N LYS A 276 -24.39 -0.77 -1.81
CA LYS A 276 -25.23 -0.98 -3.00
C LYS A 276 -24.43 -1.70 -4.10
N ALA A 277 -23.22 -1.26 -4.39
CA ALA A 277 -22.35 -1.91 -5.37
C ALA A 277 -22.06 -3.37 -4.98
N ARG A 278 -21.75 -3.62 -3.70
CA ARG A 278 -21.55 -4.98 -3.14
C ARG A 278 -22.80 -5.84 -3.30
N SER A 279 -23.98 -5.29 -2.99
CA SER A 279 -25.24 -6.02 -3.16
C SER A 279 -25.55 -6.31 -4.61
N ALA A 280 -25.26 -5.37 -5.53
CA ALA A 280 -25.42 -5.56 -6.96
C ALA A 280 -24.46 -6.63 -7.53
N ASP A 281 -23.33 -6.88 -6.87
CA ASP A 281 -22.43 -8.01 -7.13
C ASP A 281 -22.92 -9.32 -6.50
N ALA A 282 -24.19 -9.44 -6.11
CA ALA A 282 -24.76 -10.59 -5.41
C ALA A 282 -24.02 -10.97 -4.11
N ASN A 283 -23.38 -9.99 -3.45
CA ASN A 283 -22.46 -10.19 -2.33
C ASN A 283 -21.33 -11.21 -2.64
N ASN A 284 -20.88 -11.25 -3.88
CA ASN A 284 -19.63 -11.92 -4.21
C ASN A 284 -18.45 -11.10 -3.64
N TYR A 285 -17.37 -11.77 -3.30
CA TYR A 285 -16.16 -11.15 -2.76
C TYR A 285 -14.94 -11.60 -3.55
N ILE A 286 -13.96 -10.70 -3.67
CA ILE A 286 -12.72 -11.02 -4.38
C ILE A 286 -11.85 -12.03 -3.62
N SER A 287 -11.91 -12.02 -2.29
CA SER A 287 -11.16 -12.91 -1.41
C SER A 287 -12.00 -13.46 -0.27
N ILE A 288 -11.57 -14.57 0.34
CA ILE A 288 -12.21 -15.08 1.57
C ILE A 288 -12.02 -14.07 2.70
N TYR A 289 -10.88 -13.39 2.76
CA TYR A 289 -10.62 -12.39 3.80
C TYR A 289 -11.61 -11.23 3.74
N ALA A 290 -11.90 -10.71 2.54
CA ALA A 290 -12.96 -9.71 2.35
C ALA A 290 -14.35 -10.25 2.70
N LYS A 291 -14.63 -11.52 2.39
CA LYS A 291 -15.93 -12.15 2.69
C LYS A 291 -16.15 -12.31 4.19
N ASP A 292 -15.12 -12.72 4.93
CA ASP A 292 -15.19 -12.95 6.36
C ASP A 292 -15.21 -11.62 7.16
N ASN A 293 -14.68 -10.55 6.58
CA ASN A 293 -14.59 -9.21 7.18
C ASN A 293 -15.18 -8.13 6.26
N PRO A 294 -16.43 -8.24 5.80
CA PRO A 294 -16.97 -7.44 4.69
C PRO A 294 -17.09 -5.94 4.99
N ASP A 295 -17.19 -5.57 6.25
CA ASP A 295 -17.32 -4.17 6.70
C ASP A 295 -15.97 -3.55 7.10
N ARG A 296 -14.86 -4.23 6.80
CA ARG A 296 -13.52 -3.75 7.08
C ARG A 296 -12.55 -3.96 5.91
N GLU A 297 -12.59 -5.13 5.26
CA GLU A 297 -11.56 -5.56 4.33
C GLU A 297 -12.00 -5.47 2.85
N ASP A 298 -13.29 -5.30 2.58
CA ASP A 298 -13.83 -5.42 1.23
C ASP A 298 -13.30 -4.34 0.25
N ILE A 299 -13.10 -3.11 0.71
CA ILE A 299 -12.49 -2.04 -0.08
C ILE A 299 -11.01 -2.35 -0.30
N ALA A 300 -10.27 -2.61 0.77
CA ALA A 300 -8.83 -2.82 0.74
C ALA A 300 -8.41 -4.06 -0.06
N GLU A 301 -9.22 -5.10 -0.08
CA GLU A 301 -9.03 -6.30 -0.91
C GLU A 301 -9.46 -6.07 -2.38
N THR A 302 -10.50 -5.26 -2.62
CA THR A 302 -10.99 -5.02 -3.98
C THR A 302 -10.14 -4.02 -4.75
N PHE A 303 -9.58 -3.00 -4.09
CA PHE A 303 -8.85 -1.94 -4.76
C PHE A 303 -7.57 -2.40 -5.47
N PRO A 304 -6.70 -3.26 -4.91
CA PRO A 304 -5.56 -3.81 -5.65
C PRO A 304 -5.98 -4.51 -6.96
N MET A 305 -7.10 -5.21 -6.95
CA MET A 305 -7.64 -5.89 -8.13
C MET A 305 -8.22 -4.90 -9.15
N TYR A 306 -8.87 -3.83 -8.68
CA TYR A 306 -9.27 -2.71 -9.52
C TYR A 306 -8.05 -2.07 -10.18
N TYR A 307 -7.00 -1.78 -9.41
CA TYR A 307 -5.76 -1.19 -9.91
C TYR A 307 -5.08 -2.10 -10.94
N ALA A 308 -5.03 -3.39 -10.67
CA ALA A 308 -4.54 -4.38 -11.64
C ALA A 308 -5.33 -4.34 -12.95
N LEU A 309 -6.67 -4.31 -12.86
CA LEU A 309 -7.55 -4.33 -14.01
C LEU A 309 -7.43 -3.06 -14.88
N ARG A 310 -7.34 -1.88 -14.28
CA ARG A 310 -7.37 -0.60 -14.98
C ARG A 310 -5.99 -0.09 -15.39
N TYR A 311 -4.98 -0.29 -14.55
CA TYR A 311 -3.67 0.35 -14.70
C TYR A 311 -2.53 -0.62 -14.99
N LYS A 312 -2.71 -1.91 -14.67
CA LYS A 312 -1.66 -2.92 -14.80
C LYS A 312 -2.12 -4.19 -15.53
N ALA A 313 -3.14 -4.07 -16.38
CA ALA A 313 -3.74 -5.21 -17.09
C ALA A 313 -2.75 -6.06 -17.89
N SER A 314 -1.66 -5.47 -18.39
CA SER A 314 -0.62 -6.22 -19.12
C SER A 314 0.25 -7.11 -18.22
N ARG A 315 0.19 -6.94 -16.90
CA ARG A 315 1.00 -7.70 -15.93
C ARG A 315 0.27 -8.90 -15.34
N VAL A 316 -1.03 -8.93 -15.45
CA VAL A 316 -1.84 -10.00 -14.90
C VAL A 316 -2.44 -10.86 -16.01
N SER A 317 -2.74 -12.11 -15.71
CA SER A 317 -3.28 -13.02 -16.71
C SER A 317 -4.69 -12.59 -17.17
N THR A 318 -5.01 -12.88 -18.43
CA THR A 318 -6.36 -12.64 -18.96
C THR A 318 -7.45 -13.33 -18.14
N ASP A 319 -7.14 -14.50 -17.58
CA ASP A 319 -8.08 -15.24 -16.75
C ASP A 319 -8.33 -14.54 -15.42
N LEU A 320 -7.28 -13.96 -14.79
CA LEU A 320 -7.45 -13.14 -13.59
C LEU A 320 -8.28 -11.89 -13.90
N LEU A 321 -7.99 -11.16 -14.99
CA LEU A 321 -8.77 -9.98 -15.37
C LEU A 321 -10.25 -10.33 -15.56
N ARG A 322 -10.54 -11.45 -16.24
CA ARG A 322 -11.91 -11.92 -16.42
C ARG A 322 -12.56 -12.32 -15.08
N THR A 323 -11.81 -12.96 -14.20
CA THR A 323 -12.28 -13.34 -12.86
C THR A 323 -12.67 -12.12 -12.05
N ILE A 324 -11.82 -11.08 -12.00
CA ILE A 324 -12.12 -9.82 -11.30
C ILE A 324 -13.41 -9.21 -11.84
N GLN A 325 -13.51 -9.04 -13.17
CA GLN A 325 -14.67 -8.44 -13.84
C GLN A 325 -15.97 -9.21 -13.60
N ASN A 326 -15.91 -10.54 -13.51
CA ASN A 326 -17.09 -11.36 -13.28
C ASN A 326 -17.50 -11.45 -11.82
N THR A 327 -16.54 -11.28 -10.88
CA THR A 327 -16.81 -11.44 -9.44
C THR A 327 -17.38 -10.15 -8.85
N VAL A 328 -16.80 -8.98 -9.17
CA VAL A 328 -17.10 -7.71 -8.50
C VAL A 328 -17.33 -6.54 -9.48
N PRO A 329 -18.10 -6.74 -10.58
CA PRO A 329 -18.21 -5.73 -11.63
C PRO A 329 -18.79 -4.39 -11.18
N ASN A 330 -19.73 -4.40 -10.23
CA ASN A 330 -20.36 -3.17 -9.75
C ASN A 330 -19.44 -2.38 -8.82
N ARG A 331 -18.60 -3.06 -8.02
CA ARG A 331 -17.55 -2.40 -7.21
C ARG A 331 -16.43 -1.85 -8.09
N ILE A 332 -16.06 -2.52 -9.19
CA ILE A 332 -15.15 -1.97 -10.19
C ILE A 332 -15.74 -0.69 -10.81
N ASN A 333 -17.02 -0.73 -11.23
CA ASN A 333 -17.70 0.45 -11.77
C ASN A 333 -17.88 1.58 -10.72
N TYR A 334 -17.97 1.23 -9.46
CA TYR A 334 -17.95 2.22 -8.37
C TYR A 334 -16.62 2.95 -8.32
N PHE A 335 -15.51 2.24 -8.32
CA PHE A 335 -14.17 2.87 -8.33
C PHE A 335 -13.90 3.68 -9.60
N ASP A 336 -14.42 3.27 -10.76
CA ASP A 336 -14.29 4.05 -12.00
C ASP A 336 -14.87 5.47 -11.90
N GLN A 337 -15.78 5.73 -10.98
CA GLN A 337 -16.36 7.07 -10.77
C GLN A 337 -15.39 8.04 -10.08
N PHE A 338 -14.39 7.50 -9.36
CA PHE A 338 -13.47 8.28 -8.54
C PHE A 338 -12.01 8.19 -9.01
N PHE A 339 -11.63 7.09 -9.62
CA PHE A 339 -10.24 6.73 -9.91
C PHE A 339 -9.97 6.42 -11.38
N SER A 340 -10.77 6.93 -12.31
CA SER A 340 -10.59 6.68 -13.75
C SER A 340 -9.34 7.36 -14.34
N GLU A 341 -8.75 8.33 -13.67
CA GLU A 341 -7.64 9.16 -14.18
C GLU A 341 -6.50 9.26 -13.16
N MET A 342 -6.09 8.16 -12.53
CA MET A 342 -4.91 8.16 -11.65
C MET A 342 -3.63 8.35 -12.47
N GLU A 343 -2.81 9.32 -12.08
CA GLU A 343 -1.56 9.59 -12.77
C GLU A 343 -0.47 8.56 -12.40
N PRO A 344 0.30 8.06 -13.38
CA PRO A 344 1.43 7.19 -13.11
C PRO A 344 2.57 7.96 -12.45
N ALA A 345 3.34 7.30 -11.58
CA ALA A 345 4.51 7.90 -10.96
C ALA A 345 5.55 8.35 -12.02
N PRO A 346 6.12 9.56 -11.88
CA PRO A 346 6.89 10.20 -12.96
C PRO A 346 8.35 9.72 -13.06
N TYR A 347 8.90 9.08 -12.04
CA TYR A 347 10.33 8.76 -12.00
C TYR A 347 10.60 7.27 -11.97
N ALA A 348 11.48 6.80 -12.86
CA ALA A 348 12.08 5.48 -12.71
C ALA A 348 12.94 5.45 -11.42
N ARG A 349 12.99 4.30 -10.77
CA ARG A 349 13.84 4.08 -9.59
C ARG A 349 15.30 4.31 -9.97
N ASP A 350 16.00 5.18 -9.25
CA ASP A 350 17.44 5.31 -9.38
C ASP A 350 18.12 4.10 -8.71
N THR A 351 18.60 3.16 -9.52
CA THR A 351 19.29 1.94 -9.07
C THR A 351 20.79 2.16 -8.88
N SER A 352 21.30 3.39 -8.98
CA SER A 352 22.73 3.72 -8.89
C SER A 352 23.22 4.01 -7.46
N LYS A 353 22.34 3.93 -6.46
CA LYS A 353 22.65 4.17 -5.04
C LYS A 353 22.62 2.89 -4.23
#